data_e7b816890490ea8a038151a37f9200d7
#
_entry.id   e7b816890490ea8a038151a37f9200d7
#
_cell.length_a   1.000
_cell.length_b   1.000
_cell.length_c   1.000
_cell.angle_alpha   90.00
_cell.angle_beta   90.00
_cell.angle_gamma   90.00
#
_symmetry.space_group_name_H-M   'P 1'
#
loop_
_entity.id
_entity.type
_entity.pdbx_description
1 polymer ?
#
loop_
_entity_poly.entity_id
_entity_poly.type
_entity_poly.pdbx_seq_one_letter_code
_entity_poly.pdbx_strand_id
1 'polypeptide(L)'
;MNKFELTSAYQPTGDQPEAIAQLTEGVHEGLPAQTLLGVTGSGKTFTIANVIANINKPTLILSHNKTLAAQLYSEFKGFFPNNAVEYYVSYYDYYQPEAYLPSSDTYIEKDLAINDEIDKLRLAATSALLSGRKDVVVVSSVSCIYGMGNPADFYNNVIEVQQGKNFSRNVFLRRLVDSLYVRNDIDLNLSLIHISEPTRH
;
A
#
# COMPACT_ATOMS: atom_id res chain seq x y z
N MET A 1 -12.07 -11.23 -12.71
CA MET A 1 -12.10 -10.08 -11.79
C MET A 1 -11.74 -10.62 -10.43
N ASN A 2 -10.77 -10.03 -9.78
CA ASN A 2 -10.37 -10.46 -8.45
C ASN A 2 -11.46 -10.05 -7.45
N LYS A 3 -11.85 -10.98 -6.58
CA LYS A 3 -12.82 -10.75 -5.51
C LYS A 3 -12.10 -10.85 -4.18
N PHE A 4 -12.61 -10.15 -3.18
CA PHE A 4 -12.16 -10.35 -1.81
C PHE A 4 -12.56 -11.73 -1.30
N GLU A 5 -11.57 -12.45 -0.75
CA GLU A 5 -11.75 -13.76 -0.13
C GLU A 5 -11.44 -13.62 1.37
N LEU A 6 -12.52 -13.46 2.17
CA LEU A 6 -12.39 -13.35 3.61
C LEU A 6 -12.02 -14.69 4.22
N THR A 7 -10.90 -14.73 4.93
CA THR A 7 -10.44 -15.88 5.70
C THR A 7 -10.51 -15.55 7.19
N SER A 8 -11.27 -16.31 7.96
CA SER A 8 -11.37 -16.13 9.41
C SER A 8 -11.76 -17.43 10.10
N ALA A 9 -11.20 -17.66 11.27
CA ALA A 9 -11.64 -18.72 12.18
C ALA A 9 -12.93 -18.33 12.93
N TYR A 10 -13.33 -17.06 12.88
CA TYR A 10 -14.49 -16.52 13.58
C TYR A 10 -15.66 -16.34 12.62
N GLN A 11 -16.87 -16.43 13.19
CA GLN A 11 -18.12 -16.06 12.52
C GLN A 11 -18.69 -14.80 13.18
N PRO A 12 -19.41 -13.95 12.42
CA PRO A 12 -20.08 -12.80 13.02
C PRO A 12 -21.09 -13.23 14.11
N THR A 13 -21.02 -12.60 15.27
CA THR A 13 -21.88 -12.89 16.43
C THR A 13 -22.46 -11.63 17.06
N GLY A 14 -23.50 -11.78 17.88
CA GLY A 14 -24.18 -10.66 18.53
C GLY A 14 -24.78 -9.70 17.51
N ASP A 15 -24.48 -8.42 17.62
CA ASP A 15 -24.98 -7.35 16.74
C ASP A 15 -24.18 -7.22 15.43
N GLN A 16 -23.07 -7.97 15.28
CA GLN A 16 -22.22 -7.88 14.07
C GLN A 16 -22.96 -8.24 12.76
N PRO A 17 -23.77 -9.31 12.68
CA PRO A 17 -24.49 -9.63 11.44
C PRO A 17 -25.40 -8.51 10.97
N GLU A 18 -26.12 -7.86 11.90
CA GLU A 18 -27.00 -6.75 11.59
C GLU A 18 -26.20 -5.52 11.15
N ALA A 19 -25.13 -5.17 11.86
CA ALA A 19 -24.23 -4.08 11.50
C ALA A 19 -23.59 -4.27 10.10
N ILE A 20 -23.16 -5.51 9.77
CA ILE A 20 -22.61 -5.85 8.46
C ILE A 20 -23.68 -5.64 7.38
N ALA A 21 -24.91 -6.10 7.59
CA ALA A 21 -25.99 -5.96 6.63
C ALA A 21 -26.31 -4.48 6.37
N GLN A 22 -26.55 -3.69 7.44
CA GLN A 22 -26.88 -2.27 7.35
C GLN A 22 -25.77 -1.45 6.67
N LEU A 23 -24.51 -1.67 7.05
CA LEU A 23 -23.36 -0.98 6.44
C LEU A 23 -23.20 -1.33 4.96
N THR A 24 -23.40 -2.59 4.61
CA THR A 24 -23.31 -3.06 3.22
C THR A 24 -24.44 -2.43 2.37
N GLU A 25 -25.67 -2.46 2.87
CA GLU A 25 -26.84 -1.86 2.21
C GLU A 25 -26.65 -0.35 2.00
N GLY A 26 -26.22 0.38 3.03
CA GLY A 26 -25.96 1.81 2.92
C GLY A 26 -24.90 2.16 1.88
N VAL A 27 -23.86 1.32 1.67
CA VAL A 27 -22.90 1.51 0.56
C VAL A 27 -23.56 1.27 -0.79
N HIS A 28 -24.48 0.29 -0.91
CA HIS A 28 -25.20 0.02 -2.16
C HIS A 28 -26.21 1.14 -2.50
N GLU A 29 -26.85 1.72 -1.49
CA GLU A 29 -27.73 2.87 -1.62
C GLU A 29 -26.98 4.18 -1.92
N GLY A 30 -25.65 4.17 -1.78
CA GLY A 30 -24.83 5.35 -2.03
C GLY A 30 -24.85 6.39 -0.91
N LEU A 31 -25.10 5.95 0.32
CA LEU A 31 -25.02 6.86 1.49
C LEU A 31 -23.62 7.48 1.57
N PRO A 32 -23.52 8.81 1.77
CA PRO A 32 -22.24 9.51 1.75
C PRO A 32 -21.36 9.19 2.97
N ALA A 33 -21.98 8.79 4.08
CA ALA A 33 -21.30 8.43 5.33
C ALA A 33 -22.15 7.50 6.17
N GLN A 34 -21.47 6.64 6.94
CA GLN A 34 -22.06 5.76 7.94
C GLN A 34 -21.12 5.70 9.15
N THR A 35 -21.67 5.47 10.33
CA THR A 35 -20.89 5.38 11.56
C THR A 35 -21.11 4.02 12.23
N LEU A 36 -20.03 3.25 12.43
CA LEU A 36 -20.04 2.05 13.24
C LEU A 36 -19.62 2.39 14.67
N LEU A 37 -20.56 2.33 15.60
CA LEU A 37 -20.30 2.53 17.01
C LEU A 37 -20.08 1.20 17.72
N GLY A 38 -19.04 1.10 18.53
CA GLY A 38 -18.74 -0.09 19.29
C GLY A 38 -17.58 0.11 20.27
N VAL A 39 -17.62 -0.58 21.40
CA VAL A 39 -16.55 -0.54 22.40
C VAL A 39 -15.26 -1.18 21.87
N THR A 40 -14.14 -0.94 22.55
CA THR A 40 -12.86 -1.61 22.23
C THR A 40 -13.04 -3.12 22.41
N GLY A 41 -12.52 -3.90 21.45
CA GLY A 41 -12.65 -5.36 21.48
C GLY A 41 -13.97 -5.92 20.95
N SER A 42 -14.93 -5.09 20.50
CA SER A 42 -16.20 -5.57 19.92
C SER A 42 -16.07 -6.17 18.52
N GLY A 43 -14.88 -6.29 17.97
CA GLY A 43 -14.65 -6.87 16.65
C GLY A 43 -14.97 -5.91 15.48
N LYS A 44 -14.90 -4.60 15.68
CA LYS A 44 -15.15 -3.62 14.60
C LYS A 44 -14.34 -3.88 13.33
N THR A 45 -13.04 -4.22 13.46
CA THR A 45 -12.18 -4.54 12.30
C THR A 45 -12.72 -5.73 11.53
N PHE A 46 -13.15 -6.79 12.23
CA PHE A 46 -13.76 -7.96 11.61
C PHE A 46 -15.10 -7.63 10.94
N THR A 47 -15.94 -6.80 11.58
CA THR A 47 -17.19 -6.29 10.99
C THR A 47 -16.90 -5.57 9.67
N ILE A 48 -15.94 -4.64 9.66
CA ILE A 48 -15.56 -3.91 8.43
C ILE A 48 -14.94 -4.84 7.38
N ALA A 49 -14.15 -5.85 7.76
CA ALA A 49 -13.64 -6.84 6.81
C ALA A 49 -14.76 -7.59 6.08
N ASN A 50 -15.83 -7.97 6.80
CA ASN A 50 -17.02 -8.57 6.18
C ASN A 50 -17.72 -7.60 5.22
N VAL A 51 -17.87 -6.33 5.61
CA VAL A 51 -18.45 -5.30 4.72
C VAL A 51 -17.62 -5.16 3.44
N ILE A 52 -16.27 -5.07 3.55
CA ILE A 52 -15.36 -4.98 2.40
C ILE A 52 -15.53 -6.18 1.46
N ALA A 53 -15.60 -7.40 2.02
CA ALA A 53 -15.82 -8.61 1.24
C ALA A 53 -17.16 -8.58 0.47
N ASN A 54 -18.23 -8.07 1.12
CA ASN A 54 -19.55 -7.99 0.52
C ASN A 54 -19.64 -6.94 -0.60
N ILE A 55 -19.07 -5.75 -0.38
CA ILE A 55 -19.14 -4.65 -1.38
C ILE A 55 -18.16 -4.84 -2.54
N ASN A 56 -17.08 -5.58 -2.33
CA ASN A 56 -16.04 -5.90 -3.33
C ASN A 56 -15.53 -4.66 -4.10
N LYS A 57 -15.20 -3.60 -3.38
CA LYS A 57 -14.65 -2.34 -3.94
C LYS A 57 -13.27 -2.05 -3.34
N PRO A 58 -12.34 -1.43 -4.09
CA PRO A 58 -11.10 -0.92 -3.51
C PRO A 58 -11.40 -0.05 -2.30
N THR A 59 -10.68 -0.27 -1.22
CA THR A 59 -10.96 0.34 0.07
C THR A 59 -9.71 1.02 0.62
N LEU A 60 -9.86 2.26 1.08
CA LEU A 60 -8.85 2.98 1.83
C LEU A 60 -9.21 3.01 3.31
N ILE A 61 -8.30 2.54 4.15
CA ILE A 61 -8.40 2.59 5.61
C ILE A 61 -7.42 3.65 6.11
N LEU A 62 -7.94 4.70 6.69
CA LEU A 62 -7.14 5.83 7.17
C LEU A 62 -7.05 5.79 8.69
N SER A 63 -5.82 5.76 9.21
CA SER A 63 -5.54 5.85 10.64
C SER A 63 -4.80 7.15 10.99
N HIS A 64 -4.87 7.56 12.25
CA HIS A 64 -4.26 8.79 12.72
C HIS A 64 -2.74 8.69 12.93
N ASN A 65 -2.17 7.49 13.02
CA ASN A 65 -0.72 7.29 13.17
C ASN A 65 -0.22 5.99 12.53
N LYS A 66 1.12 5.86 12.40
CA LYS A 66 1.79 4.69 11.82
C LYS A 66 1.55 3.40 12.62
N THR A 67 1.53 3.48 13.94
CA THR A 67 1.39 2.30 14.83
C THR A 67 0.03 1.64 14.65
N LEU A 68 -1.05 2.44 14.66
CA LEU A 68 -2.39 1.93 14.39
C LEU A 68 -2.52 1.44 12.94
N ALA A 69 -1.90 2.14 11.97
CA ALA A 69 -1.88 1.67 10.60
C ALA A 69 -1.22 0.29 10.48
N ALA A 70 -0.10 0.05 11.17
CA ALA A 70 0.59 -1.24 11.16
C ALA A 70 -0.27 -2.35 11.80
N GLN A 71 -0.95 -2.06 12.91
CA GLN A 71 -1.88 -3.00 13.53
C GLN A 71 -3.02 -3.36 12.56
N LEU A 72 -3.71 -2.37 12.00
CA LEU A 72 -4.81 -2.58 11.06
C LEU A 72 -4.33 -3.32 9.80
N TYR A 73 -3.16 -2.98 9.27
CA TYR A 73 -2.56 -3.70 8.14
C TYR A 73 -2.38 -5.19 8.46
N SER A 74 -1.84 -5.53 9.63
CA SER A 74 -1.66 -6.91 10.06
C SER A 74 -2.99 -7.65 10.20
N GLU A 75 -4.01 -7.01 10.80
CA GLU A 75 -5.35 -7.59 10.95
C GLU A 75 -6.00 -7.84 9.58
N PHE A 76 -6.01 -6.84 8.68
CA PHE A 76 -6.61 -7.00 7.35
C PHE A 76 -5.82 -7.97 6.46
N LYS A 77 -4.50 -8.03 6.59
CA LYS A 77 -3.68 -9.05 5.90
C LYS A 77 -4.02 -10.46 6.35
N GLY A 78 -4.34 -10.64 7.63
CA GLY A 78 -4.85 -11.91 8.18
C GLY A 78 -6.24 -12.27 7.63
N PHE A 79 -7.14 -11.29 7.47
CA PHE A 79 -8.48 -11.51 6.90
C PHE A 79 -8.46 -11.73 5.38
N PHE A 80 -7.51 -11.15 4.66
CA PHE A 80 -7.41 -11.19 3.21
C PHE A 80 -6.03 -11.65 2.73
N PRO A 81 -5.58 -12.88 3.08
CA PRO A 81 -4.22 -13.35 2.78
C PRO A 81 -3.92 -13.44 1.27
N ASN A 82 -4.95 -13.69 0.45
CA ASN A 82 -4.83 -13.86 -1.00
C ASN A 82 -5.12 -12.58 -1.80
N ASN A 83 -5.53 -11.50 -1.13
CA ASN A 83 -5.84 -10.22 -1.77
C ASN A 83 -4.73 -9.19 -1.57
N ALA A 84 -4.79 -8.10 -2.30
CA ALA A 84 -3.84 -7.01 -2.18
C ALA A 84 -4.19 -6.15 -0.95
N VAL A 85 -3.55 -6.44 0.17
CA VAL A 85 -3.57 -5.58 1.35
C VAL A 85 -2.24 -4.86 1.41
N GLU A 86 -2.28 -3.54 1.28
CA GLU A 86 -1.10 -2.70 1.10
C GLU A 86 -0.94 -1.70 2.25
N TYR A 87 0.31 -1.38 2.59
CA TYR A 87 0.65 -0.48 3.67
C TYR A 87 1.21 0.83 3.09
N TYR A 88 0.59 1.95 3.44
CA TYR A 88 0.95 3.26 2.89
C TYR A 88 1.10 4.30 3.98
N VAL A 89 2.32 4.50 4.46
CA VAL A 89 2.66 5.46 5.51
C VAL A 89 3.82 6.36 5.08
N SER A 90 4.17 7.37 5.88
CA SER A 90 5.32 8.21 5.63
C SER A 90 6.61 7.38 5.64
N TYR A 91 7.48 7.59 4.66
CA TYR A 91 8.79 6.94 4.56
C TYR A 91 9.86 7.54 5.49
N TYR A 92 9.55 8.65 6.16
CA TYR A 92 10.42 9.21 7.18
C TYR A 92 10.21 8.48 8.51
N ASP A 93 11.25 7.81 9.00
CA ASP A 93 11.21 7.17 10.32
C ASP A 93 11.63 8.14 11.41
N TYR A 94 12.54 9.04 11.10
CA TYR A 94 13.04 10.02 12.03
C TYR A 94 13.11 11.38 11.36
N TYR A 95 12.68 12.41 12.08
CA TYR A 95 12.81 13.80 11.70
C TYR A 95 13.41 14.57 12.89
N GLN A 96 14.64 14.99 12.75
CA GLN A 96 15.27 15.92 13.67
C GLN A 96 15.31 17.30 13.02
N PRO A 97 14.56 18.28 13.55
CA PRO A 97 14.68 19.65 13.07
C PRO A 97 16.05 20.20 13.41
N GLU A 98 16.56 21.07 12.57
CA GLU A 98 17.75 21.84 12.90
C GLU A 98 17.51 22.68 14.17
N ALA A 99 18.46 22.71 15.04
CA ALA A 99 18.43 23.49 16.29
C ALA A 99 19.80 24.02 16.63
N TYR A 100 19.84 25.23 17.17
CA TYR A 100 21.06 25.82 17.73
C TYR A 100 20.93 25.91 19.24
N LEU A 101 21.91 25.36 19.94
CA LEU A 101 22.02 25.42 21.41
C LEU A 101 23.04 26.51 21.82
N PRO A 102 22.61 27.74 22.18
CA PRO A 102 23.52 28.81 22.49
C PRO A 102 24.41 28.53 23.70
N SER A 103 23.95 27.69 24.63
CA SER A 103 24.70 27.36 25.86
C SER A 103 25.96 26.53 25.62
N SER A 104 26.02 25.78 24.53
CA SER A 104 27.14 24.90 24.15
C SER A 104 27.74 25.24 22.80
N ASP A 105 27.26 26.33 22.16
CA ASP A 105 27.64 26.71 20.79
C ASP A 105 27.56 25.54 19.81
N THR A 106 26.49 24.71 19.96
CA THR A 106 26.31 23.50 19.17
C THR A 106 25.16 23.68 18.17
N TYR A 107 25.48 23.50 16.90
CA TYR A 107 24.47 23.40 15.83
C TYR A 107 24.11 21.93 15.61
N ILE A 108 22.83 21.61 15.76
CA ILE A 108 22.27 20.29 15.43
C ILE A 108 21.73 20.36 14.01
N GLU A 109 22.32 19.60 13.10
CA GLU A 109 21.89 19.54 11.72
C GLU A 109 20.56 18.80 11.61
N LYS A 110 19.79 19.17 10.56
CA LYS A 110 18.58 18.45 10.20
C LYS A 110 18.93 17.04 9.76
N ASP A 111 18.33 16.05 10.41
CA ASP A 111 18.50 14.65 10.05
C ASP A 111 17.16 14.04 9.60
N LEU A 112 17.20 13.32 8.49
CA LEU A 112 16.07 12.68 7.84
C LEU A 112 16.45 11.24 7.47
N ALA A 113 16.05 10.29 8.30
CA ALA A 113 16.22 8.89 7.96
C ALA A 113 15.05 8.42 7.05
N ILE A 114 15.36 8.06 5.82
CA ILE A 114 14.43 7.46 4.86
C ILE A 114 14.47 5.95 5.05
N ASN A 115 13.31 5.33 5.15
CA ASN A 115 13.18 3.88 5.24
C ASN A 115 12.83 3.30 3.87
N ASP A 116 13.79 2.66 3.22
CA ASP A 116 13.64 2.07 1.89
C ASP A 116 12.58 0.96 1.84
N GLU A 117 12.36 0.24 2.95
CA GLU A 117 11.32 -0.79 3.01
C GLU A 117 9.91 -0.17 2.95
N ILE A 118 9.71 0.96 3.62
CA ILE A 118 8.43 1.70 3.55
C ILE A 118 8.23 2.26 2.14
N ASP A 119 9.29 2.72 1.48
CA ASP A 119 9.17 3.21 0.09
C ASP A 119 8.75 2.09 -0.88
N LYS A 120 9.32 0.88 -0.73
CA LYS A 120 8.87 -0.31 -1.47
C LYS A 120 7.40 -0.62 -1.24
N LEU A 121 6.92 -0.55 0.01
CA LEU A 121 5.51 -0.80 0.34
C LEU A 121 4.58 0.26 -0.27
N ARG A 122 5.00 1.53 -0.31
CA ARG A 122 4.25 2.62 -0.97
C ARG A 122 4.15 2.40 -2.48
N LEU A 123 5.26 2.00 -3.11
CA LEU A 123 5.27 1.66 -4.54
C LEU A 123 4.39 0.44 -4.84
N ALA A 124 4.40 -0.57 -3.97
CA ALA A 124 3.52 -1.73 -4.09
C ALA A 124 2.04 -1.33 -4.04
N ALA A 125 1.64 -0.46 -3.08
CA ALA A 125 0.29 0.06 -2.99
C ALA A 125 -0.13 0.82 -4.25
N THR A 126 0.74 1.69 -4.76
CA THR A 126 0.50 2.45 -5.99
C THR A 126 0.34 1.52 -7.18
N SER A 127 1.23 0.54 -7.33
CA SER A 127 1.16 -0.48 -8.39
C SER A 127 -0.13 -1.31 -8.32
N ALA A 128 -0.53 -1.75 -7.12
CA ALA A 128 -1.77 -2.51 -6.93
C ALA A 128 -3.00 -1.71 -7.38
N LEU A 129 -3.09 -0.43 -6.99
CA LEU A 129 -4.19 0.46 -7.41
C LEU A 129 -4.21 0.70 -8.92
N LEU A 130 -3.04 0.94 -9.52
CA LEU A 130 -2.92 1.21 -10.96
C LEU A 130 -3.08 -0.04 -11.83
N SER A 131 -2.93 -1.25 -11.29
CA SER A 131 -3.16 -2.50 -12.02
C SER A 131 -4.61 -2.77 -12.42
N GLY A 132 -5.54 -1.92 -11.97
CA GLY A 132 -6.98 -2.08 -12.21
C GLY A 132 -7.64 -3.20 -11.38
N ARG A 133 -6.95 -3.75 -10.38
CA ARG A 133 -7.52 -4.70 -9.41
C ARG A 133 -8.62 -4.01 -8.62
N LYS A 134 -9.65 -4.77 -8.25
CA LYS A 134 -10.75 -4.30 -7.38
C LYS A 134 -10.63 -4.81 -5.95
N ASP A 135 -9.84 -5.84 -5.74
CA ASP A 135 -9.61 -6.47 -4.46
C ASP A 135 -8.39 -5.87 -3.71
N VAL A 136 -8.35 -4.55 -3.59
CA VAL A 136 -7.26 -3.81 -2.97
C VAL A 136 -7.74 -3.11 -1.70
N VAL A 137 -7.06 -3.36 -0.59
CA VAL A 137 -7.19 -2.62 0.66
C VAL A 137 -5.90 -1.86 0.91
N VAL A 138 -5.95 -0.55 0.98
CA VAL A 138 -4.80 0.27 1.36
C VAL A 138 -4.99 0.75 2.79
N VAL A 139 -4.09 0.36 3.68
CA VAL A 139 -4.06 0.85 5.06
C VAL A 139 -3.03 1.97 5.16
N SER A 140 -3.48 3.16 5.51
CA SER A 140 -2.68 4.37 5.46
C SER A 140 -2.74 5.19 6.75
N SER A 141 -1.72 6.01 6.93
CA SER A 141 -1.76 7.15 7.85
C SER A 141 -2.08 8.43 7.09
N VAL A 142 -2.13 9.57 7.77
CA VAL A 142 -2.36 10.90 7.15
C VAL A 142 -1.42 11.24 6.00
N SER A 143 -0.29 10.54 5.86
CA SER A 143 0.66 10.73 4.75
C SER A 143 0.10 10.41 3.36
N CYS A 144 -1.04 9.72 3.25
CA CYS A 144 -1.70 9.49 1.96
C CYS A 144 -2.26 10.78 1.34
N ILE A 145 -2.41 11.84 2.13
CA ILE A 145 -2.85 13.16 1.64
C ILE A 145 -1.79 13.79 0.74
N TYR A 146 -0.52 13.45 0.98
CA TYR A 146 0.59 13.90 0.16
C TYR A 146 0.86 12.88 -0.92
N GLY A 147 0.46 13.19 -2.16
CA GLY A 147 0.54 12.28 -3.30
C GLY A 147 1.97 11.93 -3.71
N MET A 148 2.12 10.85 -4.47
CA MET A 148 3.38 10.39 -5.07
C MET A 148 3.56 10.83 -6.53
N GLY A 149 2.93 11.92 -6.95
CA GLY A 149 3.00 12.40 -8.32
C GLY A 149 1.71 12.17 -9.12
N ASN A 150 1.80 12.38 -10.43
CA ASN A 150 0.67 12.26 -11.33
C ASN A 150 0.44 10.79 -11.73
N PRO A 151 -0.75 10.21 -11.54
CA PRO A 151 -1.04 8.84 -11.98
C PRO A 151 -0.79 8.59 -13.47
N ALA A 152 -0.99 9.60 -14.34
CA ALA A 152 -0.75 9.47 -15.77
C ALA A 152 0.74 9.22 -16.09
N ASP A 153 1.64 9.88 -15.36
CA ASP A 153 3.09 9.69 -15.54
C ASP A 153 3.52 8.30 -15.10
N PHE A 154 2.87 7.78 -14.05
CA PHE A 154 3.08 6.41 -13.60
C PHE A 154 2.68 5.39 -14.68
N TYR A 155 1.50 5.55 -15.31
CA TYR A 155 1.04 4.69 -16.39
C TYR A 155 1.97 4.73 -17.61
N ASN A 156 2.46 5.90 -17.97
CA ASN A 156 3.34 6.06 -19.12
C ASN A 156 4.71 5.37 -18.93
N ASN A 157 5.14 5.19 -17.67
CA ASN A 157 6.41 4.56 -17.33
C ASN A 157 6.26 3.05 -17.01
N VAL A 158 5.05 2.47 -17.08
CA VAL A 158 4.86 1.03 -16.90
C VAL A 158 5.47 0.25 -18.07
N ILE A 159 6.34 -0.69 -17.75
CA ILE A 159 6.92 -1.62 -18.71
C ILE A 159 6.30 -2.99 -18.47
N GLU A 160 5.39 -3.39 -19.37
CA GLU A 160 4.74 -4.68 -19.29
C GLU A 160 5.59 -5.75 -20.00
N VAL A 161 5.92 -6.82 -19.28
CA VAL A 161 6.66 -7.97 -19.78
C VAL A 161 5.83 -9.23 -19.57
N GLN A 162 5.62 -10.01 -20.64
CA GLN A 162 4.84 -11.24 -20.58
C GLN A 162 5.70 -12.42 -21.03
N GLN A 163 5.71 -13.49 -20.23
CA GLN A 163 6.40 -14.73 -20.56
C GLN A 163 5.88 -15.30 -21.89
N GLY A 164 6.79 -15.72 -22.78
CA GLY A 164 6.46 -16.27 -24.10
C GLY A 164 6.25 -15.23 -25.20
N LYS A 165 6.26 -13.94 -24.92
CA LYS A 165 6.27 -12.89 -25.96
C LYS A 165 7.71 -12.47 -26.31
N ASN A 166 7.96 -12.32 -27.60
CA ASN A 166 9.22 -11.78 -28.08
C ASN A 166 9.34 -10.29 -27.72
N PHE A 167 10.38 -9.94 -27.01
CA PHE A 167 10.67 -8.58 -26.60
C PHE A 167 12.06 -8.18 -27.07
N SER A 168 12.20 -7.03 -27.72
CA SER A 168 13.52 -6.52 -28.13
C SER A 168 14.29 -6.08 -26.89
N ARG A 169 15.43 -6.74 -26.59
CA ARG A 169 16.31 -6.40 -25.47
C ARG A 169 16.68 -4.91 -25.45
N ASN A 170 17.02 -4.36 -26.60
CA ASN A 170 17.46 -2.95 -26.69
C ASN A 170 16.32 -1.97 -26.38
N VAL A 171 15.10 -2.27 -26.84
CA VAL A 171 13.91 -1.45 -26.54
C VAL A 171 13.59 -1.53 -25.05
N PHE A 172 13.69 -2.72 -24.46
CA PHE A 172 13.45 -2.93 -23.03
C PHE A 172 14.45 -2.14 -22.17
N LEU A 173 15.75 -2.28 -22.46
CA LEU A 173 16.80 -1.56 -21.73
C LEU A 173 16.65 -0.05 -21.86
N ARG A 174 16.30 0.44 -23.05
CA ARG A 174 16.08 1.87 -23.27
C ARG A 174 14.91 2.40 -22.43
N ARG A 175 13.79 1.68 -22.39
CA ARG A 175 12.65 2.03 -21.52
C ARG A 175 13.02 2.04 -20.03
N LEU A 176 13.85 1.09 -19.58
CA LEU A 176 14.33 1.09 -18.20
C LEU A 176 15.18 2.33 -17.89
N VAL A 177 16.08 2.70 -18.80
CA VAL A 177 16.91 3.92 -18.65
C VAL A 177 16.04 5.17 -18.67
N ASP A 178 15.05 5.24 -19.57
CA ASP A 178 14.10 6.36 -19.65
C ASP A 178 13.25 6.46 -18.35
N SER A 179 13.03 5.33 -17.64
CA SER A 179 12.39 5.24 -16.33
C SER A 179 13.37 5.41 -15.15
N LEU A 180 14.56 5.97 -15.40
CA LEU A 180 15.60 6.27 -14.40
C LEU A 180 16.21 5.05 -13.70
N TYR A 181 16.13 3.84 -14.29
CA TYR A 181 16.87 2.69 -13.78
C TYR A 181 18.35 2.80 -14.11
N VAL A 182 19.20 2.51 -13.13
CA VAL A 182 20.66 2.52 -13.28
C VAL A 182 21.17 1.07 -13.31
N ARG A 183 22.15 0.81 -14.18
CA ARG A 183 22.80 -0.52 -14.22
C ARG A 183 23.66 -0.71 -12.98
N ASN A 184 23.47 -1.85 -12.31
CA ASN A 184 24.33 -2.32 -11.25
C ASN A 184 24.63 -3.80 -11.49
N ASP A 185 25.90 -4.18 -11.39
CA ASP A 185 26.36 -5.55 -11.63
C ASP A 185 26.54 -6.35 -10.32
N ILE A 186 26.37 -5.70 -9.16
CA ILE A 186 26.71 -6.28 -7.85
C ILE A 186 25.46 -6.52 -7.00
N ASP A 187 24.48 -5.62 -7.03
CA ASP A 187 23.33 -5.67 -6.14
C ASP A 187 22.02 -5.34 -6.88
N LEU A 188 20.92 -5.96 -6.43
CA LEU A 188 19.59 -5.75 -6.98
C LEU A 188 18.77 -4.95 -5.97
N ASN A 189 18.72 -3.63 -6.15
CA ASN A 189 17.87 -2.73 -5.37
C ASN A 189 16.78 -2.09 -6.23
N LEU A 190 15.87 -1.35 -5.60
CA LEU A 190 14.89 -0.52 -6.30
C LEU A 190 15.61 0.41 -7.31
N SER A 191 15.10 0.50 -8.53
CA SER A 191 15.67 1.29 -9.63
C SER A 191 17.02 0.79 -10.18
N LEU A 192 17.45 -0.41 -9.82
CA LEU A 192 18.63 -1.04 -10.37
C LEU A 192 18.27 -2.19 -11.32
N ILE A 193 19.09 -2.35 -12.37
CA ILE A 193 18.95 -3.44 -13.33
C ILE A 193 20.14 -4.38 -13.16
N HIS A 194 19.87 -5.61 -12.74
CA HIS A 194 20.88 -6.68 -12.80
C HIS A 194 20.76 -7.40 -14.13
N ILE A 195 21.79 -7.31 -14.97
CA ILE A 195 21.85 -8.01 -16.24
C ILE A 195 22.80 -9.19 -16.06
N SER A 196 22.26 -10.38 -15.79
CA SER A 196 23.00 -11.60 -15.99
C SER A 196 23.11 -11.90 -17.48
N GLU A 197 24.30 -12.14 -18.00
CA GLU A 197 24.46 -12.68 -19.36
C GLU A 197 23.74 -14.04 -19.45
N PRO A 198 22.94 -14.26 -20.52
CA PRO A 198 22.37 -15.58 -20.72
C PRO A 198 23.54 -16.55 -20.92
N THR A 199 23.67 -17.52 -20.03
CA THR A 199 24.54 -18.67 -20.25
C THR A 199 24.14 -19.30 -21.57
N ARG A 200 25.02 -19.21 -22.57
CA ARG A 200 24.87 -19.96 -23.82
C ARG A 200 25.01 -21.45 -23.46
N HIS A 201 23.88 -22.15 -23.55
CA HIS A 201 23.89 -23.61 -23.73
C HIS A 201 23.78 -23.94 -25.21
#